data_13bc7635c0a24e396f1805c9a689ae0e
#
_entry.id   13bc7635c0a24e396f1805c9a689ae0e
#
_cell.length_a   1.000
_cell.length_b   1.000
_cell.length_c   1.000
_cell.angle_alpha   90.00
_cell.angle_beta   90.00
_cell.angle_gamma   90.00
#
_symmetry.space_group_name_H-M   'P 1'
#
loop_
_entity.id
_entity.type
_entity.pdbx_description
1 polymer ?
#
loop_
_entity_poly.entity_id
_entity_poly.type
_entity_poly.pdbx_seq_one_letter_code
_entity_poly.pdbx_strand_id
1 'polypeptide(L)'
;MTTVSLTIDGRQTTVDENSTILQACGGPGTGDHGIPTLCYGETITPRNACRLCVVEVEGSRVLVPACSRVVEPDMIVLTRSERVDHARRMVLEFLGSSVDLSLTEHVADWMSVYEADPNRYGDEPATVTEPVRIDNDLYVRDYAKCILCYQCVDACGAQWQNSFVIDIAGRGFGARVSTEHDVPLPDSACVYCGNCIQVCPTGALMPVAEFDMRAAGTWHESEQTVVETICGYCGVGCGLTLHVQDNSIVKVTSPPDNPITHGNLCIKGRFGFQHAQNR
;
A
#
# COMPACT_ATOMS: atom_id res chain seq x y z
N MET A 1 -8.32 9.00 28.05
CA MET A 1 -8.79 8.42 26.77
C MET A 1 -10.03 7.64 27.09
N THR A 2 -11.10 7.87 26.38
CA THR A 2 -12.35 7.13 26.54
C THR A 2 -12.22 5.81 25.78
N THR A 3 -12.63 4.71 26.38
CA THR A 3 -12.57 3.39 25.75
C THR A 3 -13.97 2.85 25.55
N VAL A 4 -14.13 2.03 24.53
CA VAL A 4 -15.37 1.30 24.24
C VAL A 4 -15.10 -0.20 24.23
N SER A 5 -16.11 -0.96 24.65
CA SER A 5 -16.08 -2.42 24.59
C SER A 5 -16.95 -2.90 23.44
N LEU A 6 -16.43 -3.85 22.67
CA LEU A 6 -17.09 -4.49 21.54
C LEU A 6 -16.79 -5.99 21.54
N THR A 7 -17.50 -6.73 20.74
CA THR A 7 -17.28 -8.18 20.56
C THR A 7 -16.76 -8.45 19.14
N ILE A 8 -15.61 -9.10 19.03
CA ILE A 8 -15.01 -9.51 17.76
C ILE A 8 -14.90 -11.03 17.74
N ASP A 9 -15.57 -11.69 16.79
CA ASP A 9 -15.61 -13.16 16.65
C ASP A 9 -15.95 -13.88 17.97
N GLY A 10 -16.88 -13.32 18.73
CA GLY A 10 -17.34 -13.84 20.02
C GLY A 10 -16.43 -13.51 21.21
N ARG A 11 -15.33 -12.76 21.03
CA ARG A 11 -14.43 -12.32 22.11
C ARG A 11 -14.66 -10.85 22.44
N GLN A 12 -14.84 -10.53 23.70
CA GLN A 12 -14.95 -9.15 24.16
C GLN A 12 -13.57 -8.46 24.13
N THR A 13 -13.51 -7.28 23.53
CA THR A 13 -12.31 -6.46 23.37
C THR A 13 -12.63 -5.03 23.80
N THR A 14 -11.66 -4.35 24.43
CA THR A 14 -11.80 -2.93 24.84
C THR A 14 -10.69 -2.14 24.17
N VAL A 15 -11.04 -1.09 23.43
CA VAL A 15 -10.13 -0.24 22.66
C VAL A 15 -10.47 1.23 22.84
N ASP A 16 -9.61 2.14 22.35
CA ASP A 16 -9.91 3.57 22.28
C ASP A 16 -11.15 3.82 21.40
N GLU A 17 -12.02 4.75 21.80
CA GLU A 17 -13.27 5.06 21.11
C GLU A 17 -13.10 5.54 19.67
N ASN A 18 -11.90 6.04 19.32
CA ASN A 18 -11.57 6.51 17.98
C ASN A 18 -10.89 5.43 17.12
N SER A 19 -10.70 4.22 17.66
CA SER A 19 -10.10 3.13 16.88
C SER A 19 -11.01 2.69 15.75
N THR A 20 -10.40 2.29 14.62
CA THR A 20 -11.14 1.58 13.58
C THR A 20 -11.33 0.10 13.97
N ILE A 21 -12.27 -0.58 13.31
CA ILE A 21 -12.44 -2.03 13.51
C ILE A 21 -11.13 -2.76 13.20
N LEU A 22 -10.39 -2.34 12.16
CA LEU A 22 -9.10 -2.94 11.79
C LEU A 22 -8.07 -2.81 12.93
N GLN A 23 -7.97 -1.64 13.54
CA GLN A 23 -7.09 -1.42 14.69
C GLN A 23 -7.53 -2.24 15.91
N ALA A 24 -8.84 -2.36 16.14
CA ALA A 24 -9.38 -3.21 17.20
C ALA A 24 -9.09 -4.70 17.00
N CYS A 25 -8.90 -5.13 15.74
CA CYS A 25 -8.49 -6.49 15.35
C CYS A 25 -6.97 -6.71 15.37
N GLY A 26 -6.16 -5.73 15.76
CA GLY A 26 -4.69 -5.85 15.82
C GLY A 26 -3.96 -5.39 14.56
N GLY A 27 -4.64 -4.74 13.63
CA GLY A 27 -4.06 -4.22 12.38
C GLY A 27 -4.20 -5.14 11.17
N PRO A 28 -3.59 -4.77 10.02
CA PRO A 28 -3.70 -5.51 8.78
C PRO A 28 -2.98 -6.86 8.84
N GLY A 29 -3.65 -7.92 8.43
CA GLY A 29 -3.06 -9.25 8.22
C GLY A 29 -2.36 -9.90 9.41
N THR A 30 -2.24 -9.18 10.51
CA THR A 30 -1.55 -9.59 11.73
C THR A 30 -2.55 -9.79 12.86
N GLY A 31 -2.25 -10.68 13.78
CA GLY A 31 -3.10 -11.00 14.90
C GLY A 31 -4.16 -12.07 14.61
N ASP A 32 -4.94 -12.39 15.65
CA ASP A 32 -5.88 -13.51 15.66
C ASP A 32 -7.01 -13.42 14.61
N HIS A 33 -7.26 -12.24 14.05
CA HIS A 33 -8.41 -11.97 13.19
C HIS A 33 -8.04 -11.77 11.70
N GLY A 34 -6.77 -11.67 11.34
CA GLY A 34 -6.23 -11.77 9.98
C GLY A 34 -7.00 -11.03 8.88
N ILE A 35 -7.34 -9.76 9.04
CA ILE A 35 -8.09 -8.99 8.04
C ILE A 35 -7.16 -8.56 6.90
N PRO A 36 -7.38 -9.03 5.65
CA PRO A 36 -6.56 -8.64 4.51
C PRO A 36 -6.83 -7.20 4.10
N THR A 37 -5.77 -6.48 3.70
CA THR A 37 -5.85 -5.09 3.23
C THR A 37 -4.91 -4.87 2.04
N LEU A 38 -5.32 -4.04 1.08
CA LEU A 38 -4.47 -3.58 -0.02
C LEU A 38 -4.35 -2.05 -0.06
N CYS A 39 -5.45 -1.32 0.14
CA CYS A 39 -5.45 0.15 0.07
C CYS A 39 -5.30 0.81 1.44
N TYR A 40 -4.76 0.12 2.42
CA TYR A 40 -4.51 0.63 3.77
C TYR A 40 -3.04 0.97 3.95
N GLY A 41 -2.77 2.14 4.50
CA GLY A 41 -1.46 2.55 4.98
C GLY A 41 -1.59 3.08 6.40
N GLU A 42 -0.64 2.76 7.27
CA GLU A 42 -0.68 3.13 8.70
C GLU A 42 -0.69 4.64 8.92
N THR A 43 -0.07 5.38 8.03
CA THR A 43 0.13 6.83 8.13
C THR A 43 -0.68 7.63 7.10
N ILE A 44 -1.55 6.96 6.36
CA ILE A 44 -2.44 7.58 5.36
C ILE A 44 -3.88 7.22 5.66
N THR A 45 -4.77 8.20 5.61
CA THR A 45 -6.21 8.00 5.82
C THR A 45 -6.78 7.05 4.76
N PRO A 46 -7.44 5.96 5.15
CA PRO A 46 -7.96 4.96 4.21
C PRO A 46 -9.03 5.54 3.27
N ARG A 47 -8.89 5.25 1.98
CA ARG A 47 -9.86 5.66 0.93
C ARG A 47 -10.96 4.64 0.68
N ASN A 48 -10.93 3.48 1.32
CA ASN A 48 -11.89 2.38 1.14
C ASN A 48 -12.01 1.88 -0.30
N ALA A 49 -10.95 1.99 -1.09
CA ALA A 49 -10.96 1.70 -2.52
C ALA A 49 -11.07 0.20 -2.81
N CYS A 50 -10.18 -0.63 -2.24
CA CYS A 50 -10.09 -2.04 -2.61
C CYS A 50 -11.21 -2.92 -2.04
N ARG A 51 -11.82 -2.56 -0.93
CA ARG A 51 -12.89 -3.32 -0.25
C ARG A 51 -12.49 -4.72 0.23
N LEU A 52 -11.21 -5.06 0.27
CA LEU A 52 -10.74 -6.37 0.72
C LEU A 52 -10.90 -6.55 2.25
N CYS A 53 -10.84 -5.44 3.00
CA CYS A 53 -10.95 -5.44 4.47
C CYS A 53 -12.38 -5.51 5.01
N VAL A 54 -13.38 -5.82 4.19
CA VAL A 54 -14.78 -5.85 4.65
C VAL A 54 -15.00 -6.87 5.76
N VAL A 55 -15.85 -6.50 6.70
CA VAL A 55 -16.31 -7.34 7.83
C VAL A 55 -17.83 -7.24 7.95
N GLU A 56 -18.44 -8.17 8.66
CA GLU A 56 -19.84 -8.13 8.99
C GLU A 56 -20.03 -7.52 10.38
N VAL A 57 -20.98 -6.59 10.48
CA VAL A 57 -21.40 -6.01 11.76
C VAL A 57 -22.84 -6.37 12.00
N GLU A 58 -23.15 -6.91 13.16
CA GLU A 58 -24.52 -7.32 13.51
C GLU A 58 -25.48 -6.12 13.39
N GLY A 59 -26.65 -6.37 12.80
CA GLY A 59 -27.64 -5.32 12.50
C GLY A 59 -27.35 -4.50 11.24
N SER A 60 -26.16 -4.61 10.63
CA SER A 60 -25.86 -3.93 9.37
C SER A 60 -26.33 -4.74 8.17
N ARG A 61 -27.02 -4.06 7.23
CA ARG A 61 -27.45 -4.70 5.97
C ARG A 61 -26.28 -4.94 4.99
N VAL A 62 -25.18 -4.21 5.15
CA VAL A 62 -24.02 -4.21 4.26
C VAL A 62 -22.76 -4.58 5.02
N LEU A 63 -21.80 -5.19 4.32
CA LEU A 63 -20.45 -5.35 4.83
C LEU A 63 -19.76 -3.98 4.92
N VAL A 64 -19.05 -3.74 6.01
CA VAL A 64 -18.37 -2.47 6.27
C VAL A 64 -16.85 -2.61 6.13
N PRO A 65 -16.14 -1.57 5.67
CA PRO A 65 -14.68 -1.61 5.58
C PRO A 65 -14.06 -1.43 6.98
N ALA A 66 -13.37 -2.44 7.46
CA ALA A 66 -12.72 -2.41 8.78
C ALA A 66 -11.66 -1.31 8.90
N CYS A 67 -10.99 -0.97 7.80
CA CYS A 67 -9.90 0.02 7.80
C CYS A 67 -10.33 1.45 8.12
N SER A 68 -11.62 1.78 8.01
CA SER A 68 -12.14 3.15 8.23
C SER A 68 -13.37 3.23 9.14
N ARG A 69 -14.06 2.11 9.36
CA ARG A 69 -15.21 2.09 10.26
C ARG A 69 -14.73 2.19 11.69
N VAL A 70 -15.08 3.27 12.38
CA VAL A 70 -14.81 3.47 13.81
C VAL A 70 -15.69 2.53 14.62
N VAL A 71 -15.13 2.01 15.71
CA VAL A 71 -15.84 1.15 16.66
C VAL A 71 -16.93 1.91 17.41
N GLU A 72 -17.97 1.19 17.81
CA GLU A 72 -19.07 1.73 18.65
C GLU A 72 -19.25 0.81 19.86
N PRO A 73 -19.79 1.34 21.00
CA PRO A 73 -20.10 0.50 22.16
C PRO A 73 -21.01 -0.66 21.77
N ASP A 74 -20.72 -1.83 22.34
CA ASP A 74 -21.49 -3.08 22.18
C ASP A 74 -21.59 -3.57 20.71
N MET A 75 -20.76 -3.04 19.79
CA MET A 75 -20.69 -3.51 18.41
C MET A 75 -20.28 -4.99 18.39
N ILE A 76 -20.97 -5.79 17.56
CA ILE A 76 -20.61 -7.19 17.31
C ILE A 76 -20.09 -7.32 15.91
N VAL A 77 -18.83 -7.72 15.77
CA VAL A 77 -18.10 -7.83 14.50
C VAL A 77 -17.76 -9.29 14.24
N LEU A 78 -18.02 -9.74 13.01
CA LEU A 78 -17.54 -11.01 12.48
C LEU A 78 -16.50 -10.72 11.40
N THR A 79 -15.26 -11.13 11.64
CA THR A 79 -14.16 -10.97 10.68
C THR A 79 -14.20 -12.03 9.60
N ARG A 80 -14.88 -13.16 9.86
CA ARG A 80 -15.15 -14.27 8.94
C ARG A 80 -16.62 -14.63 8.98
N SER A 81 -17.25 -14.73 7.83
CA SER A 81 -18.58 -15.28 7.62
C SER A 81 -18.69 -15.68 6.13
N GLU A 82 -19.70 -16.46 5.77
CA GLU A 82 -19.93 -16.83 4.36
C GLU A 82 -20.02 -15.58 3.45
N ARG A 83 -20.67 -14.51 3.93
CA ARG A 83 -20.79 -13.23 3.21
C ARG A 83 -19.45 -12.51 3.08
N VAL A 84 -18.66 -12.48 4.14
CA VAL A 84 -17.32 -11.85 4.15
C VAL A 84 -16.39 -12.59 3.23
N ASP A 85 -16.32 -13.92 3.34
CA ASP A 85 -15.43 -14.75 2.54
C ASP A 85 -15.81 -14.69 1.04
N HIS A 86 -17.12 -14.70 0.73
CA HIS A 86 -17.60 -14.50 -0.64
C HIS A 86 -17.19 -13.14 -1.20
N ALA A 87 -17.36 -12.06 -0.43
CA ALA A 87 -17.01 -10.72 -0.88
C ALA A 87 -15.49 -10.57 -1.12
N ARG A 88 -14.64 -11.10 -0.22
CA ARG A 88 -13.18 -11.08 -0.37
C ARG A 88 -12.73 -11.90 -1.57
N ARG A 89 -13.31 -13.07 -1.78
CA ARG A 89 -13.07 -13.89 -2.98
C ARG A 89 -13.34 -13.10 -4.25
N MET A 90 -14.53 -12.51 -4.38
CA MET A 90 -14.87 -11.71 -5.56
C MET A 90 -13.92 -10.54 -5.79
N VAL A 91 -13.52 -9.83 -4.72
CA VAL A 91 -12.54 -8.73 -4.82
C VAL A 91 -11.20 -9.23 -5.35
N LEU A 92 -10.71 -10.36 -4.83
CA LEU A 92 -9.44 -10.95 -5.27
C LEU A 92 -9.53 -11.44 -6.73
N GLU A 93 -10.64 -12.06 -7.12
CA GLU A 93 -10.88 -12.50 -8.50
C GLU A 93 -10.90 -11.33 -9.47
N PHE A 94 -11.62 -10.25 -9.17
CA PHE A 94 -11.69 -9.07 -10.03
C PHE A 94 -10.36 -8.32 -10.11
N LEU A 95 -9.65 -8.17 -9.00
CA LEU A 95 -8.34 -7.56 -9.01
C LEU A 95 -7.32 -8.42 -9.76
N GLY A 96 -7.25 -9.71 -9.45
CA GLY A 96 -6.30 -10.64 -10.08
C GLY A 96 -6.55 -10.86 -11.57
N SER A 97 -7.81 -10.72 -12.06
CA SER A 97 -8.11 -10.77 -13.48
C SER A 97 -7.74 -9.50 -14.25
N SER A 98 -7.68 -8.35 -13.58
CA SER A 98 -7.53 -7.04 -14.23
C SER A 98 -6.17 -6.39 -14.04
N VAL A 99 -5.41 -6.79 -13.01
CA VAL A 99 -4.18 -6.14 -12.54
C VAL A 99 -3.10 -7.18 -12.27
N ASP A 100 -1.87 -6.88 -12.63
CA ASP A 100 -0.71 -7.69 -12.25
C ASP A 100 -0.37 -7.50 -10.75
N LEU A 101 -0.75 -8.47 -9.93
CA LEU A 101 -0.51 -8.50 -8.48
C LEU A 101 0.73 -9.31 -8.09
N SER A 102 1.61 -9.65 -9.03
CA SER A 102 2.77 -10.53 -8.81
C SER A 102 3.76 -10.02 -7.76
N LEU A 103 3.79 -8.69 -7.53
CA LEU A 103 4.64 -8.05 -6.53
C LEU A 103 3.89 -7.67 -5.24
N THR A 104 2.63 -8.09 -5.11
CA THR A 104 1.81 -7.74 -3.95
C THR A 104 1.95 -8.82 -2.88
N GLU A 105 2.46 -8.41 -1.73
CA GLU A 105 2.67 -9.29 -0.58
C GLU A 105 1.36 -9.97 -0.15
N HIS A 106 1.42 -11.24 0.25
CA HIS A 106 0.31 -12.06 0.76
C HIS A 106 -0.87 -12.30 -0.19
N VAL A 107 -0.91 -11.77 -1.41
CA VAL A 107 -2.05 -11.98 -2.33
C VAL A 107 -2.21 -13.45 -2.69
N ALA A 108 -1.13 -14.17 -2.93
CA ALA A 108 -1.18 -15.60 -3.25
C ALA A 108 -1.79 -16.42 -2.09
N ASP A 109 -1.42 -16.09 -0.85
CA ASP A 109 -1.96 -16.71 0.36
C ASP A 109 -3.46 -16.42 0.49
N TRP A 110 -3.88 -15.17 0.31
CA TRP A 110 -5.29 -14.78 0.36
C TRP A 110 -6.10 -15.43 -0.76
N MET A 111 -5.56 -15.53 -1.98
CA MET A 111 -6.23 -16.26 -3.07
C MET A 111 -6.47 -17.73 -2.69
N SER A 112 -5.48 -18.35 -2.05
CA SER A 112 -5.64 -19.73 -1.55
C SER A 112 -6.67 -19.83 -0.43
N VAL A 113 -6.61 -18.93 0.57
CA VAL A 113 -7.51 -18.95 1.74
C VAL A 113 -8.96 -18.72 1.37
N TYR A 114 -9.22 -17.84 0.39
CA TYR A 114 -10.58 -17.51 -0.07
C TYR A 114 -11.03 -18.28 -1.31
N GLU A 115 -10.21 -19.23 -1.80
CA GLU A 115 -10.49 -20.02 -3.00
C GLU A 115 -10.79 -19.12 -4.22
N ALA A 116 -10.03 -18.04 -4.37
CA ALA A 116 -10.21 -17.07 -5.44
C ALA A 116 -9.50 -17.53 -6.72
N ASP A 117 -10.25 -17.55 -7.82
CA ASP A 117 -9.74 -17.89 -9.16
C ASP A 117 -9.95 -16.71 -10.11
N PRO A 118 -8.88 -15.98 -10.46
CA PRO A 118 -8.97 -14.85 -11.39
C PRO A 118 -9.52 -15.20 -12.77
N ASN A 119 -9.48 -16.47 -13.18
CA ASN A 119 -9.97 -16.94 -14.48
C ASN A 119 -11.43 -17.41 -14.43
N ARG A 120 -12.09 -17.34 -13.27
CA ARG A 120 -13.48 -17.83 -13.07
C ARG A 120 -14.49 -17.29 -14.09
N TYR A 121 -14.29 -16.05 -14.54
CA TYR A 121 -15.23 -15.35 -15.43
C TYR A 121 -14.78 -15.31 -16.89
N GLY A 122 -13.73 -16.03 -17.24
CA GLY A 122 -13.18 -16.16 -18.60
C GLY A 122 -11.71 -15.78 -18.70
N ASP A 123 -11.13 -16.09 -19.86
CA ASP A 123 -9.69 -15.97 -20.10
C ASP A 123 -9.29 -14.60 -20.72
N GLU A 124 -10.25 -13.75 -21.07
CA GLU A 124 -10.02 -12.43 -21.68
C GLU A 124 -10.63 -11.31 -20.83
N PRO A 125 -10.09 -11.02 -19.64
CA PRO A 125 -10.59 -9.95 -18.80
C PRO A 125 -10.25 -8.58 -19.43
N ALA A 126 -11.07 -7.57 -19.12
CA ALA A 126 -10.71 -6.19 -19.44
C ALA A 126 -9.59 -5.73 -18.49
N THR A 127 -8.45 -5.36 -19.06
CA THR A 127 -7.29 -4.87 -18.32
C THR A 127 -6.92 -3.45 -18.76
N VAL A 128 -6.29 -2.69 -17.87
CA VAL A 128 -5.65 -1.43 -18.20
C VAL A 128 -4.27 -1.75 -18.77
N THR A 129 -4.10 -1.52 -20.07
CA THR A 129 -2.81 -1.70 -20.73
C THR A 129 -2.11 -0.34 -20.82
N GLU A 130 -1.17 -0.09 -19.93
CA GLU A 130 -0.32 1.11 -19.95
C GLU A 130 1.14 0.68 -20.11
N PRO A 131 1.93 1.37 -20.94
CA PRO A 131 3.36 1.09 -21.03
C PRO A 131 4.06 1.46 -19.73
N VAL A 132 5.10 0.71 -19.39
CA VAL A 132 6.00 1.07 -18.29
C VAL A 132 6.65 2.41 -18.59
N ARG A 133 6.58 3.36 -17.66
CA ARG A 133 7.11 4.72 -17.79
C ARG A 133 8.41 4.84 -17.01
N ILE A 134 9.51 5.03 -17.75
CA ILE A 134 10.85 5.29 -17.21
C ILE A 134 11.29 6.66 -17.77
N ASP A 135 10.83 7.71 -17.13
CA ASP A 135 11.07 9.10 -17.54
C ASP A 135 12.07 9.84 -16.63
N ASN A 136 12.68 9.11 -15.70
CA ASN A 136 13.71 9.64 -14.79
C ASN A 136 14.60 8.49 -14.26
N ASP A 137 15.74 8.85 -13.67
CA ASP A 137 16.74 7.87 -13.19
C ASP A 137 16.46 7.32 -11.78
N LEU A 138 15.40 7.73 -11.11
CA LEU A 138 15.14 7.39 -9.71
C LEU A 138 14.07 6.34 -9.54
N TYR A 139 12.97 6.42 -10.30
CA TYR A 139 11.88 5.46 -10.16
C TYR A 139 11.03 5.25 -11.42
N VAL A 140 10.40 4.11 -11.44
CA VAL A 140 9.57 3.59 -12.54
C VAL A 140 8.09 3.66 -12.16
N ARG A 141 7.23 3.84 -13.15
CA ARG A 141 5.77 3.78 -13.04
C ARG A 141 5.25 2.67 -13.96
N ASP A 142 4.77 1.58 -13.36
CA ASP A 142 4.16 0.44 -14.06
C ASP A 142 2.69 0.31 -13.64
N TYR A 143 1.82 1.00 -14.37
CA TYR A 143 0.41 1.06 -14.01
C TYR A 143 -0.38 -0.22 -14.34
N ALA A 144 0.23 -1.21 -15.02
CA ALA A 144 -0.36 -2.56 -15.10
C ALA A 144 -0.54 -3.21 -13.72
N LYS A 145 0.22 -2.75 -12.72
CA LYS A 145 0.14 -3.19 -11.30
C LYS A 145 -0.76 -2.30 -10.43
N CYS A 146 -1.36 -1.25 -11.00
CA CYS A 146 -2.08 -0.25 -10.20
C CYS A 146 -3.52 -0.66 -9.90
N ILE A 147 -3.87 -0.76 -8.61
CA ILE A 147 -5.24 -1.03 -8.13
C ILE A 147 -6.06 0.23 -7.84
N LEU A 148 -5.58 1.41 -8.23
CA LEU A 148 -6.23 2.70 -7.95
C LEU A 148 -6.58 2.90 -6.46
N CYS A 149 -5.65 2.59 -5.57
CA CYS A 149 -5.86 2.68 -4.12
C CYS A 149 -5.76 4.11 -3.57
N TYR A 150 -5.29 5.06 -4.35
CA TYR A 150 -5.09 6.48 -4.01
C TYR A 150 -3.97 6.78 -3.01
N GLN A 151 -3.28 5.81 -2.44
CA GLN A 151 -2.25 6.09 -1.44
C GLN A 151 -1.13 7.01 -1.98
N CYS A 152 -0.66 6.79 -3.21
CA CYS A 152 0.36 7.63 -3.83
C CYS A 152 -0.14 9.07 -4.08
N VAL A 153 -1.41 9.24 -4.44
CA VAL A 153 -2.05 10.56 -4.62
C VAL A 153 -2.10 11.29 -3.28
N ASP A 154 -2.52 10.60 -2.21
CA ASP A 154 -2.57 11.17 -0.86
C ASP A 154 -1.18 11.51 -0.31
N ALA A 155 -0.19 10.66 -0.55
CA ALA A 155 1.20 10.92 -0.15
C ALA A 155 1.83 12.08 -0.94
N CYS A 156 1.46 12.26 -2.21
CA CYS A 156 1.87 13.43 -3.01
C CYS A 156 1.07 14.69 -2.63
N GLY A 157 -0.16 14.51 -2.19
CA GLY A 157 -1.13 15.54 -1.84
C GLY A 157 -1.05 16.01 -0.39
N ALA A 158 -2.22 16.33 0.17
CA ALA A 158 -2.38 17.03 1.45
C ALA A 158 -1.91 16.25 2.68
N GLN A 159 -1.81 14.91 2.59
CA GLN A 159 -1.47 14.13 3.77
C GLN A 159 0.03 14.15 4.07
N TRP A 160 0.90 14.22 3.02
CA TRP A 160 2.34 14.20 3.23
C TRP A 160 3.08 15.34 2.54
N GLN A 161 3.23 15.30 1.19
CA GLN A 161 4.19 16.15 0.48
C GLN A 161 3.65 17.53 0.08
N ASN A 162 2.33 17.69 -0.07
CA ASN A 162 1.68 18.92 -0.56
C ASN A 162 2.15 19.41 -1.94
N SER A 163 2.63 18.50 -2.80
CA SER A 163 3.07 18.84 -4.16
C SER A 163 1.94 18.72 -5.19
N PHE A 164 0.98 17.82 -4.97
CA PHE A 164 -0.19 17.59 -5.84
C PHE A 164 0.16 17.32 -7.31
N VAL A 165 1.29 16.64 -7.54
CA VAL A 165 1.82 16.38 -8.88
C VAL A 165 1.04 15.31 -9.62
N ILE A 166 0.56 14.32 -8.86
CA ILE A 166 -0.15 13.17 -9.40
C ILE A 166 -1.56 13.09 -8.82
N ASP A 167 -2.51 12.76 -9.69
CA ASP A 167 -3.90 12.50 -9.34
C ASP A 167 -4.49 11.47 -10.31
N ILE A 168 -5.76 11.14 -10.20
CA ILE A 168 -6.43 10.21 -11.09
C ILE A 168 -6.94 10.95 -12.32
N ALA A 169 -6.50 10.50 -13.48
CA ALA A 169 -7.01 10.92 -14.79
C ALA A 169 -7.88 9.82 -15.41
N GLY A 170 -8.81 10.21 -16.28
CA GLY A 170 -9.69 9.27 -16.96
C GLY A 170 -10.83 8.73 -16.08
N ARG A 171 -11.49 7.68 -16.57
CA ARG A 171 -12.58 6.99 -15.86
C ARG A 171 -12.74 5.55 -16.34
N GLY A 172 -13.43 4.71 -15.55
CA GLY A 172 -13.60 3.28 -15.86
C GLY A 172 -12.24 2.59 -16.04
N PHE A 173 -12.12 1.75 -17.03
CA PHE A 173 -10.86 1.05 -17.35
C PHE A 173 -9.76 1.97 -17.92
N GLY A 174 -10.07 3.20 -18.30
CA GLY A 174 -9.09 4.22 -18.65
C GLY A 174 -8.65 5.10 -17.49
N ALA A 175 -9.09 4.81 -16.26
CA ALA A 175 -8.63 5.52 -15.07
C ALA A 175 -7.21 5.13 -14.72
N ARG A 176 -6.34 6.12 -14.50
CA ARG A 176 -4.94 5.89 -14.11
C ARG A 176 -4.41 7.04 -13.27
N VAL A 177 -3.35 6.78 -12.54
CA VAL A 177 -2.56 7.85 -11.91
C VAL A 177 -1.79 8.62 -12.99
N SER A 178 -1.89 9.93 -13.00
CA SER A 178 -1.29 10.79 -14.00
C SER A 178 -0.78 12.09 -13.40
N THR A 179 0.17 12.70 -14.07
CA THR A 179 0.52 14.12 -13.88
C THR A 179 -0.48 15.00 -14.64
N GLU A 180 -0.49 16.30 -14.35
CA GLU A 180 -1.25 17.27 -15.14
C GLU A 180 -0.84 17.16 -16.63
N HIS A 181 -1.84 17.09 -17.50
CA HIS A 181 -1.64 16.89 -18.96
C HIS A 181 -0.81 15.66 -19.36
N ASP A 182 -0.64 14.70 -18.46
CA ASP A 182 0.14 13.47 -18.67
C ASP A 182 1.62 13.70 -19.04
N VAL A 183 2.20 14.83 -18.61
CA VAL A 183 3.61 15.15 -18.85
C VAL A 183 4.53 14.20 -18.08
N PRO A 184 5.78 13.97 -18.53
CA PRO A 184 6.80 13.28 -17.78
C PRO A 184 7.05 13.92 -16.41
N LEU A 185 7.47 13.13 -15.41
CA LEU A 185 7.76 13.66 -14.07
C LEU A 185 8.80 14.81 -14.07
N PRO A 186 9.87 14.76 -14.89
CA PRO A 186 10.82 15.88 -14.99
C PRO A 186 10.20 17.21 -15.44
N ASP A 187 9.10 17.14 -16.21
CA ASP A 187 8.40 18.33 -16.72
C ASP A 187 7.25 18.78 -15.81
N SER A 188 7.09 18.14 -14.67
CA SER A 188 6.05 18.42 -13.67
C SER A 188 6.64 19.13 -12.43
N ALA A 189 5.78 19.43 -11.45
CA ALA A 189 6.20 19.95 -10.15
C ALA A 189 6.76 18.87 -9.19
N CYS A 190 7.18 17.72 -9.70
CA CYS A 190 7.68 16.62 -8.89
C CYS A 190 8.98 17.00 -8.17
N VAL A 191 9.01 16.79 -6.85
CA VAL A 191 10.19 17.04 -6.01
C VAL A 191 11.02 15.77 -5.74
N TYR A 192 10.69 14.67 -6.42
CA TYR A 192 11.41 13.39 -6.35
C TYR A 192 11.59 12.83 -4.93
N CYS A 193 10.66 13.08 -4.02
CA CYS A 193 10.73 12.57 -2.64
C CYS A 193 10.57 11.06 -2.54
N GLY A 194 9.91 10.42 -3.51
CA GLY A 194 9.65 8.99 -3.53
C GLY A 194 8.63 8.50 -2.49
N ASN A 195 7.89 9.40 -1.83
CA ASN A 195 6.89 9.01 -0.84
C ASN A 195 5.74 8.19 -1.48
N CYS A 196 5.39 8.49 -2.74
CA CYS A 196 4.45 7.71 -3.52
C CYS A 196 4.91 6.26 -3.78
N ILE A 197 6.24 6.02 -3.86
CA ILE A 197 6.81 4.67 -3.98
C ILE A 197 6.59 3.91 -2.67
N GLN A 198 6.91 4.53 -1.54
CA GLN A 198 6.86 3.86 -0.24
C GLN A 198 5.46 3.37 0.13
N VAL A 199 4.43 4.09 -0.29
CA VAL A 199 3.04 3.74 0.03
C VAL A 199 2.36 2.87 -1.02
N CYS A 200 3.04 2.55 -2.12
CA CYS A 200 2.45 1.75 -3.19
C CYS A 200 2.39 0.26 -2.80
N PRO A 201 1.21 -0.32 -2.57
CA PRO A 201 1.10 -1.68 -2.05
C PRO A 201 1.35 -2.76 -3.11
N THR A 202 1.38 -2.39 -4.39
CA THR A 202 1.45 -3.35 -5.50
C THR A 202 2.71 -3.25 -6.34
N GLY A 203 3.64 -2.34 -5.96
CA GLY A 203 4.85 -2.11 -6.75
C GLY A 203 4.61 -1.42 -8.10
N ALA A 204 3.43 -0.81 -8.32
CA ALA A 204 3.18 0.02 -9.50
C ALA A 204 4.11 1.24 -9.58
N LEU A 205 4.62 1.67 -8.46
CA LEU A 205 5.67 2.68 -8.33
C LEU A 205 6.84 2.04 -7.57
N MET A 206 8.03 2.01 -8.16
CA MET A 206 9.22 1.41 -7.53
C MET A 206 10.50 2.13 -7.92
N PRO A 207 11.58 2.03 -7.12
CA PRO A 207 12.89 2.54 -7.52
C PRO A 207 13.40 1.87 -8.79
N VAL A 208 14.13 2.62 -9.64
CA VAL A 208 14.78 2.05 -10.84
C VAL A 208 15.70 0.90 -10.47
N ALA A 209 16.49 1.03 -9.41
CA ALA A 209 17.38 -0.05 -8.95
C ALA A 209 16.62 -1.36 -8.63
N GLU A 210 15.49 -1.27 -7.95
CA GLU A 210 14.64 -2.43 -7.68
C GLU A 210 14.05 -3.01 -8.98
N PHE A 211 13.56 -2.14 -9.88
CA PHE A 211 13.01 -2.55 -11.17
C PHE A 211 14.04 -3.31 -12.01
N ASP A 212 15.26 -2.76 -12.15
CA ASP A 212 16.34 -3.37 -12.93
C ASP A 212 16.80 -4.69 -12.33
N MET A 213 16.95 -4.77 -11.00
CA MET A 213 17.31 -6.00 -10.32
C MET A 213 16.25 -7.08 -10.45
N ARG A 214 14.96 -6.72 -10.38
CA ARG A 214 13.85 -7.66 -10.63
C ARG A 214 13.86 -8.16 -12.08
N ALA A 215 14.06 -7.28 -13.04
CA ALA A 215 14.16 -7.63 -14.46
C ALA A 215 15.37 -8.55 -14.74
N ALA A 216 16.48 -8.36 -14.04
CA ALA A 216 17.67 -9.22 -14.12
C ALA A 216 17.56 -10.52 -13.31
N GLY A 217 16.52 -10.71 -12.50
CA GLY A 217 16.36 -11.86 -11.61
C GLY A 217 17.35 -11.86 -10.42
N THR A 218 17.88 -10.68 -10.05
CA THR A 218 18.86 -10.52 -8.96
C THR A 218 18.29 -9.86 -7.72
N TRP A 219 17.01 -9.56 -7.69
CA TRP A 219 16.33 -9.05 -6.49
C TRP A 219 15.90 -10.20 -5.57
N HIS A 220 16.52 -10.30 -4.41
CA HIS A 220 16.26 -11.36 -3.42
C HIS A 220 15.85 -10.74 -2.07
N GLU A 221 14.58 -10.41 -1.93
CA GLU A 221 14.05 -9.69 -0.76
C GLU A 221 14.29 -10.45 0.56
N SER A 222 14.19 -11.78 0.54
CA SER A 222 14.45 -12.64 1.70
C SER A 222 15.91 -12.71 2.14
N GLU A 223 16.85 -12.31 1.27
CA GLU A 223 18.28 -12.27 1.55
C GLU A 223 18.76 -10.88 1.99
N GLN A 224 17.87 -9.88 1.96
CA GLN A 224 18.22 -8.53 2.35
C GLN A 224 18.36 -8.40 3.87
N THR A 225 19.42 -7.71 4.28
CA THR A 225 19.60 -7.28 5.67
C THR A 225 19.00 -5.89 5.83
N VAL A 226 18.16 -5.72 6.84
CA VAL A 226 17.52 -4.45 7.17
C VAL A 226 18.32 -3.76 8.27
N VAL A 227 18.74 -2.50 8.05
CA VAL A 227 19.52 -1.71 9.00
C VAL A 227 18.84 -0.36 9.23
N GLU A 228 18.51 -0.07 10.47
CA GLU A 228 17.97 1.24 10.86
C GLU A 228 19.11 2.24 11.14
N THR A 229 18.93 3.46 10.66
CA THR A 229 19.90 4.54 10.87
C THR A 229 19.23 5.92 10.78
N ILE A 230 20.03 6.95 10.94
CA ILE A 230 19.60 8.35 10.82
C ILE A 230 20.21 8.98 9.57
N CYS A 231 19.41 9.71 8.81
CA CYS A 231 19.85 10.43 7.63
C CYS A 231 20.92 11.48 7.99
N GLY A 232 22.07 11.41 7.36
CA GLY A 232 23.19 12.32 7.60
C GLY A 232 23.19 13.60 6.76
N TYR A 233 22.17 13.85 5.91
CA TYR A 233 22.19 14.97 4.96
C TYR A 233 21.83 16.33 5.56
N CYS A 234 20.99 16.36 6.57
CA CYS A 234 20.61 17.64 7.22
C CYS A 234 20.16 17.43 8.67
N GLY A 235 19.92 18.53 9.38
CA GLY A 235 19.57 18.54 10.81
C GLY A 235 18.17 18.06 11.16
N VAL A 236 17.35 17.62 10.19
CA VAL A 236 16.01 17.04 10.48
C VAL A 236 16.13 15.70 11.22
N GLY A 237 17.18 14.90 10.92
CA GLY A 237 17.42 13.65 11.61
C GLY A 237 16.40 12.54 11.23
N CYS A 238 16.02 12.47 9.96
CA CYS A 238 15.06 11.47 9.46
C CYS A 238 15.55 10.06 9.76
N GLY A 239 14.68 9.20 10.29
CA GLY A 239 14.92 7.77 10.40
C GLY A 239 14.91 7.09 9.04
N LEU A 240 15.93 6.30 8.77
CA LEU A 240 16.07 5.51 7.55
C LEU A 240 16.10 4.03 7.87
N THR A 241 15.46 3.26 7.02
CA THR A 241 15.60 1.82 6.96
C THR A 241 16.34 1.48 5.66
N LEU A 242 17.57 0.99 5.80
CA LEU A 242 18.41 0.59 4.67
C LEU A 242 18.16 -0.88 4.37
N HIS A 243 17.83 -1.20 3.13
CA HIS A 243 17.74 -2.57 2.62
C HIS A 243 19.05 -2.89 1.91
N VAL A 244 19.79 -3.86 2.45
CA VAL A 244 21.15 -4.20 1.99
C VAL A 244 21.16 -5.61 1.42
N GLN A 245 21.60 -5.73 0.19
CA GLN A 245 21.83 -7.00 -0.49
C GLN A 245 23.27 -7.01 -1.06
N ASP A 246 23.99 -8.11 -0.90
CA ASP A 246 25.38 -8.27 -1.39
C ASP A 246 26.30 -7.09 -0.99
N ASN A 247 26.19 -6.66 0.27
CA ASN A 247 26.93 -5.51 0.82
C ASN A 247 26.70 -4.18 0.10
N SER A 248 25.57 -4.05 -0.60
CA SER A 248 25.15 -2.81 -1.27
C SER A 248 23.76 -2.40 -0.80
N ILE A 249 23.54 -1.10 -0.59
CA ILE A 249 22.20 -0.58 -0.30
C ILE A 249 21.42 -0.60 -1.60
N VAL A 250 20.32 -1.34 -1.64
CA VAL A 250 19.48 -1.49 -2.84
C VAL A 250 18.20 -0.65 -2.75
N LYS A 251 17.76 -0.34 -1.55
CA LYS A 251 16.54 0.45 -1.30
C LYS A 251 16.65 1.18 0.04
N VAL A 252 16.00 2.33 0.15
CA VAL A 252 15.84 3.05 1.42
C VAL A 252 14.37 3.39 1.65
N THR A 253 13.87 3.02 2.82
CA THR A 253 12.54 3.38 3.32
C THR A 253 12.65 4.17 4.62
N SER A 254 11.53 4.60 5.18
CA SER A 254 11.47 5.21 6.51
C SER A 254 10.41 4.47 7.33
N PRO A 255 10.69 4.14 8.61
CA PRO A 255 9.70 3.50 9.46
C PRO A 255 8.45 4.37 9.64
N PRO A 256 7.23 3.81 9.52
CA PRO A 256 5.99 4.57 9.68
C PRO A 256 5.80 5.11 11.12
N ASP A 257 6.33 4.41 12.11
CA ASP A 257 6.29 4.77 13.53
C ASP A 257 7.41 5.74 13.95
N ASN A 258 8.28 6.15 13.02
CA ASN A 258 9.32 7.12 13.33
C ASN A 258 8.70 8.47 13.74
N PRO A 259 9.03 9.00 14.94
CA PRO A 259 8.36 10.19 15.49
C PRO A 259 8.67 11.50 14.75
N ILE A 260 9.69 11.49 13.86
CA ILE A 260 10.10 12.66 13.10
C ILE A 260 9.52 12.62 11.69
N THR A 261 9.59 11.48 11.04
CA THR A 261 9.30 11.34 9.61
C THR A 261 7.95 10.72 9.31
N HIS A 262 7.42 9.89 10.21
CA HIS A 262 6.17 9.15 9.99
C HIS A 262 6.13 8.45 8.62
N GLY A 263 7.25 7.83 8.21
CA GLY A 263 7.40 7.18 6.90
C GLY A 263 7.83 8.09 5.76
N ASN A 264 7.93 9.41 5.97
CA ASN A 264 8.24 10.38 4.90
C ASN A 264 9.74 10.62 4.75
N LEU A 265 10.19 10.79 3.52
CA LEU A 265 11.56 11.20 3.21
C LEU A 265 11.57 12.28 2.11
N CYS A 266 12.65 13.02 2.03
CA CYS A 266 12.96 13.82 0.85
C CYS A 266 13.84 13.03 -0.13
N ILE A 267 14.09 13.60 -1.31
CA ILE A 267 14.96 13.01 -2.34
C ILE A 267 16.31 12.54 -1.78
N LYS A 268 16.96 13.35 -0.92
CA LYS A 268 18.27 13.01 -0.36
C LYS A 268 18.22 11.81 0.58
N GLY A 269 17.23 11.76 1.46
CA GLY A 269 17.04 10.62 2.36
C GLY A 269 16.77 9.33 1.60
N ARG A 270 15.91 9.39 0.59
CA ARG A 270 15.47 8.22 -0.16
C ARG A 270 16.49 7.69 -1.17
N PHE A 271 17.15 8.56 -1.90
CA PHE A 271 18.02 8.18 -3.02
C PHE A 271 19.49 8.58 -2.84
N GLY A 272 19.82 9.34 -1.79
CA GLY A 272 21.18 9.83 -1.56
C GLY A 272 22.22 8.74 -1.31
N PHE A 273 21.80 7.52 -0.94
CA PHE A 273 22.70 6.39 -0.77
C PHE A 273 23.48 6.04 -2.06
N GLN A 274 22.91 6.34 -3.23
CA GLN A 274 23.54 6.11 -4.52
C GLN A 274 24.87 6.87 -4.61
N HIS A 275 24.92 8.13 -4.11
CA HIS A 275 26.15 8.92 -4.08
C HIS A 275 27.24 8.28 -3.22
N ALA A 276 26.88 7.64 -2.11
CA ALA A 276 27.84 6.99 -1.23
C ALA A 276 28.42 5.69 -1.82
N GLN A 277 27.74 5.08 -2.75
CA GLN A 277 28.13 3.79 -3.38
C GLN A 277 28.79 3.98 -4.76
N ASN A 278 28.50 5.04 -5.47
CA ASN A 278 29.13 5.38 -6.75
C ASN A 278 30.53 5.94 -6.49
N ARG A 279 31.49 5.06 -6.21
CA ARG A 279 32.91 5.39 -6.03
C ARG A 279 33.69 5.24 -7.32
#